data_c401c0654c5209576e0d6c37d7caa141
#
_entry.id   c401c0654c5209576e0d6c37d7caa141
#
_cell.length_a   1.000
_cell.length_b   1.000
_cell.length_c   1.000
_cell.angle_alpha   90.00
_cell.angle_beta   90.00
_cell.angle_gamma   90.00
#
_symmetry.space_group_name_H-M   'P 1'
#
loop_
_entity.id
_entity.type
_entity.pdbx_description
1 polymer ?
#
loop_
_entity_poly.entity_id
_entity_poly.type
_entity_poly.pdbx_seq_one_letter_code
_entity_poly.pdbx_strand_id
1 'polypeptide(L)'
;MLRHPAFCVLVILFASAVDAETLSVAPDSPRWELQGQARPADYLGRRTLMLDGGDATLKDFEMRDGVIDVDVATPAIRGFFGIQFRIADDGANGEWVYLRQHKSGLPDALQYTPVLNTGLNWQIYNGTGFTGAVDIPKDAWFHLRLEVVGAQAKLYLGDMAKPVLVMSDLKSGIQKGQVGLAALTGATYFSNVEIRTTPDAPWQRQPPPMPAGTLIRWGLSPSYDALERKLERPLSTAEIGSIRWQDVEAEPPGFVVINRYRESPHPRVSFANDFSKRLDPQPGMKVVYARTRIDSDRDQVKKLYIGYSDDVSVFLNGSILYRGRSAQNFRDPGFLGIVNAENDAVYLPLKKGSNELILAVSELGGGWGFVCRLVDVEN
;
A
#
# COMPACT_ATOMS: atom_id res chain seq x y z
N MET A 1 -8.08 -19.84 -71.25
CA MET A 1 -7.43 -19.05 -70.23
C MET A 1 -8.49 -18.19 -69.54
N LEU A 2 -9.02 -18.61 -68.40
CA LEU A 2 -10.02 -17.87 -67.64
C LEU A 2 -9.28 -17.14 -66.50
N ARG A 3 -9.32 -15.80 -66.52
CA ARG A 3 -8.81 -14.95 -65.49
C ARG A 3 -9.88 -14.75 -64.39
N HIS A 4 -9.58 -15.20 -63.16
CA HIS A 4 -10.42 -14.91 -62.00
C HIS A 4 -10.07 -13.51 -61.46
N PRO A 5 -11.04 -12.65 -61.16
CA PRO A 5 -10.77 -11.41 -60.43
C PRO A 5 -10.60 -11.70 -58.95
N ALA A 6 -9.49 -11.24 -58.36
CA ALA A 6 -9.27 -11.25 -56.91
C ALA A 6 -10.12 -10.14 -56.27
N PHE A 7 -11.06 -10.49 -55.43
CA PHE A 7 -11.81 -9.58 -54.59
C PHE A 7 -10.98 -9.24 -53.33
N CYS A 8 -10.43 -8.05 -53.23
CA CYS A 8 -9.87 -7.53 -51.98
C CYS A 8 -11.01 -7.09 -51.06
N VAL A 9 -11.25 -7.83 -49.99
CA VAL A 9 -12.15 -7.37 -48.91
C VAL A 9 -11.38 -6.42 -48.01
N LEU A 10 -11.73 -5.12 -48.07
CA LEU A 10 -11.22 -4.10 -47.18
C LEU A 10 -11.97 -4.22 -45.84
N VAL A 11 -11.34 -4.78 -44.80
CA VAL A 11 -11.88 -4.81 -43.45
C VAL A 11 -11.60 -3.43 -42.83
N ILE A 12 -12.62 -2.58 -42.74
CA ILE A 12 -12.58 -1.32 -42.04
C ILE A 12 -12.83 -1.63 -40.55
N LEU A 13 -11.75 -1.63 -39.74
CA LEU A 13 -11.84 -1.66 -38.27
C LEU A 13 -12.32 -0.28 -37.81
N PHE A 14 -13.58 -0.18 -37.42
CA PHE A 14 -14.07 0.96 -36.64
C PHE A 14 -13.49 0.87 -35.22
N ALA A 15 -12.45 1.63 -34.93
CA ALA A 15 -12.07 1.94 -33.57
C ALA A 15 -13.19 2.85 -32.99
N SER A 16 -14.01 2.30 -32.10
CA SER A 16 -14.94 3.10 -31.30
C SER A 16 -14.10 4.05 -30.43
N ALA A 17 -14.07 5.32 -30.76
CA ALA A 17 -13.57 6.33 -29.84
C ALA A 17 -14.47 6.28 -28.59
N VAL A 18 -13.92 5.88 -27.45
CA VAL A 18 -14.61 6.05 -26.17
C VAL A 18 -14.60 7.56 -25.92
N ASP A 19 -15.78 8.19 -26.01
CA ASP A 19 -15.94 9.61 -25.70
C ASP A 19 -15.55 9.85 -24.25
N ALA A 20 -14.80 10.91 -23.99
CA ALA A 20 -14.45 11.34 -22.64
C ALA A 20 -15.73 11.74 -21.89
N GLU A 21 -16.09 11.00 -20.87
CA GLU A 21 -17.25 11.31 -20.01
C GLU A 21 -16.81 12.28 -18.91
N THR A 22 -17.58 13.36 -18.72
CA THR A 22 -17.41 14.28 -17.58
C THR A 22 -18.59 14.11 -16.63
N LEU A 23 -18.28 13.79 -15.39
CA LEU A 23 -19.24 13.60 -14.31
C LEU A 23 -19.03 14.62 -13.21
N SER A 24 -19.99 15.51 -12.98
CA SER A 24 -20.04 16.38 -11.80
C SER A 24 -20.95 15.78 -10.75
N VAL A 25 -20.49 15.67 -9.49
CA VAL A 25 -21.24 15.03 -8.42
C VAL A 25 -21.50 16.01 -7.29
N ALA A 26 -22.78 16.32 -7.06
CA ALA A 26 -23.19 17.17 -5.94
C ALA A 26 -22.90 16.47 -4.59
N PRO A 27 -22.59 17.24 -3.52
CA PRO A 27 -22.32 16.68 -2.19
C PRO A 27 -23.45 15.86 -1.58
N ASP A 28 -24.70 16.14 -1.96
CA ASP A 28 -25.93 15.44 -1.52
C ASP A 28 -26.49 14.50 -2.59
N SER A 29 -25.70 14.17 -3.60
CA SER A 29 -26.11 13.26 -4.66
C SER A 29 -26.41 11.86 -4.10
N PRO A 30 -27.52 11.20 -4.52
CA PRO A 30 -27.83 9.83 -4.16
C PRO A 30 -26.83 8.81 -4.74
N ARG A 31 -25.94 9.24 -5.62
CA ARG A 31 -24.85 8.39 -6.16
C ARG A 31 -23.76 8.10 -5.15
N TRP A 32 -23.66 8.87 -4.05
CA TRP A 32 -22.74 8.55 -2.97
C TRP A 32 -23.25 7.37 -2.13
N GLU A 33 -22.42 6.39 -1.94
CA GLU A 33 -22.52 5.42 -0.87
C GLU A 33 -21.68 5.93 0.30
N LEU A 34 -22.35 6.23 1.41
CA LEU A 34 -21.75 6.86 2.57
C LEU A 34 -21.51 5.82 3.67
N GLN A 35 -20.32 5.82 4.25
CA GLN A 35 -19.95 4.97 5.38
C GLN A 35 -19.34 5.79 6.51
N GLY A 36 -19.51 5.33 7.75
CA GLY A 36 -18.99 6.02 8.93
C GLY A 36 -19.67 7.39 9.15
N GLN A 37 -18.89 8.37 9.58
CA GLN A 37 -19.40 9.74 9.77
C GLN A 37 -19.28 10.53 8.45
N ALA A 38 -20.21 10.30 7.56
CA ALA A 38 -20.31 10.95 6.26
C ALA A 38 -21.69 11.57 6.07
N ARG A 39 -21.77 12.85 5.69
CA ARG A 39 -23.05 13.55 5.45
C ARG A 39 -22.86 14.83 4.65
N PRO A 40 -23.91 15.30 3.94
CA PRO A 40 -23.95 16.66 3.43
C PRO A 40 -23.90 17.69 4.56
N ALA A 41 -23.18 18.79 4.36
CA ALA A 41 -23.03 19.90 5.30
C ALA A 41 -22.74 21.20 4.56
N ASP A 42 -22.83 22.34 5.27
CA ASP A 42 -22.37 23.62 4.75
C ASP A 42 -21.06 24.01 5.48
N TYR A 43 -20.07 24.46 4.72
CA TYR A 43 -18.79 24.89 5.28
C TYR A 43 -18.15 25.98 4.41
N LEU A 44 -17.67 27.06 5.03
CA LEU A 44 -17.01 28.20 4.38
C LEU A 44 -17.77 28.67 3.11
N GLY A 45 -19.11 28.84 3.25
CA GLY A 45 -19.99 29.35 2.19
C GLY A 45 -20.28 28.40 1.05
N ARG A 46 -19.97 27.11 1.18
CA ARG A 46 -20.26 26.09 0.14
C ARG A 46 -21.05 24.91 0.70
N ARG A 47 -21.91 24.34 -0.14
CA ARG A 47 -22.49 23.02 0.09
C ARG A 47 -21.40 21.95 -0.07
N THR A 48 -21.27 21.04 0.88
CA THR A 48 -20.16 20.10 0.96
C THR A 48 -20.61 18.69 1.34
N LEU A 49 -19.77 17.71 1.03
CA LEU A 49 -19.79 16.39 1.65
C LEU A 49 -18.76 16.39 2.79
N MET A 50 -19.23 16.30 4.03
CA MET A 50 -18.39 16.24 5.22
C MET A 50 -18.09 14.79 5.58
N LEU A 51 -16.83 14.47 5.80
CA LEU A 51 -16.32 13.17 6.27
C LEU A 51 -15.50 13.38 7.55
N ASP A 52 -15.72 12.52 8.56
CA ASP A 52 -14.91 12.46 9.79
C ASP A 52 -14.93 11.03 10.33
N GLY A 53 -13.90 10.24 10.02
CA GLY A 53 -13.92 8.78 10.23
C GLY A 53 -14.91 8.07 9.31
N GLY A 54 -14.97 8.49 8.05
CA GLY A 54 -15.89 7.97 7.05
C GLY A 54 -15.40 8.06 5.62
N ASP A 55 -16.15 7.42 4.75
CA ASP A 55 -15.89 7.33 3.32
C ASP A 55 -17.15 7.67 2.52
N ALA A 56 -16.94 8.08 1.28
CA ALA A 56 -18.00 8.26 0.29
C ALA A 56 -17.53 7.68 -1.04
N THR A 57 -18.15 6.62 -1.52
CA THR A 57 -17.82 5.95 -2.77
C THR A 57 -18.92 6.19 -3.81
N LEU A 58 -18.56 6.41 -5.05
CA LEU A 58 -19.51 6.57 -6.14
C LEU A 58 -20.09 5.22 -6.54
N LYS A 59 -21.43 5.10 -6.46
CA LYS A 59 -22.18 3.97 -7.01
C LYS A 59 -22.19 4.03 -8.53
N ASP A 60 -22.24 2.88 -9.16
CA ASP A 60 -22.45 2.74 -10.61
C ASP A 60 -21.51 3.59 -11.47
N PHE A 61 -20.29 3.82 -10.95
CA PHE A 61 -19.24 4.51 -11.68
C PHE A 61 -17.87 3.91 -11.41
N GLU A 62 -17.19 3.59 -12.47
CA GLU A 62 -15.82 3.08 -12.43
C GLU A 62 -14.94 3.85 -13.41
N MET A 63 -13.72 4.09 -13.01
CA MET A 63 -12.70 4.75 -13.82
C MET A 63 -11.48 3.83 -13.97
N ARG A 64 -10.97 3.76 -15.20
CA ARG A 64 -9.64 3.20 -15.49
C ARG A 64 -8.61 4.32 -15.51
N ASP A 65 -8.73 5.23 -16.47
CA ASP A 65 -7.87 6.40 -16.67
C ASP A 65 -8.72 7.66 -16.66
N GLY A 66 -8.16 8.76 -16.18
CA GLY A 66 -8.91 10.00 -16.10
C GLY A 66 -8.34 11.00 -15.11
N VAL A 67 -9.14 12.02 -14.85
CA VAL A 67 -8.81 13.12 -13.94
C VAL A 67 -9.92 13.23 -12.89
N ILE A 68 -9.55 13.32 -11.64
CA ILE A 68 -10.45 13.57 -10.51
C ILE A 68 -10.08 14.94 -9.95
N ASP A 69 -11.01 15.87 -10.02
CA ASP A 69 -10.92 17.22 -9.46
C ASP A 69 -11.82 17.35 -8.25
N VAL A 70 -11.34 17.93 -7.17
CA VAL A 70 -12.12 18.18 -5.95
C VAL A 70 -11.59 19.35 -5.16
N ASP A 71 -12.49 20.20 -4.65
CA ASP A 71 -12.13 21.24 -3.69
C ASP A 71 -12.25 20.68 -2.27
N VAL A 72 -11.25 20.97 -1.45
CA VAL A 72 -11.14 20.46 -0.07
C VAL A 72 -10.93 21.60 0.90
N ALA A 73 -11.53 21.49 2.07
CA ALA A 73 -11.23 22.37 3.20
C ALA A 73 -11.31 21.58 4.51
N THR A 74 -10.46 21.91 5.49
CA THR A 74 -10.48 21.32 6.82
C THR A 74 -10.09 22.31 7.91
N PRO A 75 -10.83 22.36 9.03
CA PRO A 75 -10.42 23.03 10.25
C PRO A 75 -9.51 22.16 11.12
N ALA A 76 -9.39 20.86 10.80
CA ALA A 76 -8.73 19.89 11.65
C ALA A 76 -7.24 20.21 11.83
N ILE A 77 -6.77 20.11 13.08
CA ILE A 77 -5.34 20.17 13.39
C ILE A 77 -4.69 18.84 13.00
N ARG A 78 -5.38 17.72 13.24
CA ARG A 78 -4.96 16.37 12.84
C ARG A 78 -6.01 15.79 11.90
N GLY A 79 -5.59 15.40 10.72
CA GLY A 79 -6.47 14.80 9.73
C GLY A 79 -5.70 13.90 8.76
N PHE A 80 -6.41 12.91 8.21
CA PHE A 80 -5.97 12.04 7.12
C PHE A 80 -7.11 11.97 6.14
N PHE A 81 -6.99 12.61 4.99
CA PHE A 81 -8.09 12.74 4.04
C PHE A 81 -7.57 12.76 2.60
N GLY A 82 -8.37 12.29 1.66
CA GLY A 82 -7.98 12.31 0.26
C GLY A 82 -8.89 11.53 -0.66
N ILE A 83 -8.32 11.12 -1.79
CA ILE A 83 -9.01 10.48 -2.91
C ILE A 83 -8.67 9.00 -2.94
N GLN A 84 -9.70 8.18 -2.96
CA GLN A 84 -9.62 6.75 -3.26
C GLN A 84 -10.00 6.54 -4.72
N PHE A 85 -9.31 5.64 -5.40
CA PHE A 85 -9.56 5.34 -6.81
C PHE A 85 -9.24 3.89 -7.14
N ARG A 86 -9.84 3.40 -8.22
CA ARG A 86 -9.76 1.99 -8.60
C ARG A 86 -10.08 1.06 -7.43
N ILE A 87 -11.11 1.42 -6.66
CA ILE A 87 -11.60 0.58 -5.56
C ILE A 87 -12.29 -0.62 -6.21
N ALA A 88 -11.89 -1.83 -5.80
CA ALA A 88 -12.53 -3.07 -6.22
C ALA A 88 -13.95 -3.19 -5.65
N ASP A 89 -14.81 -3.99 -6.26
CA ASP A 89 -16.23 -4.14 -5.90
C ASP A 89 -16.43 -4.60 -4.43
N ASP A 90 -15.47 -5.36 -3.89
CA ASP A 90 -15.49 -5.81 -2.50
C ASP A 90 -14.99 -4.74 -1.50
N GLY A 91 -14.48 -3.61 -2.00
CA GLY A 91 -13.88 -2.55 -1.20
C GLY A 91 -12.55 -2.93 -0.50
N ALA A 92 -12.09 -4.16 -0.69
CA ALA A 92 -10.92 -4.68 0.03
C ALA A 92 -9.59 -4.27 -0.61
N ASN A 93 -9.62 -3.87 -1.88
CA ASN A 93 -8.44 -3.51 -2.64
C ASN A 93 -8.68 -2.20 -3.42
N GLY A 94 -7.62 -1.42 -3.61
CA GLY A 94 -7.69 -0.16 -4.34
C GLY A 94 -6.46 0.70 -4.14
N GLU A 95 -6.55 1.95 -4.53
CA GLU A 95 -5.49 2.95 -4.42
C GLU A 95 -5.98 4.11 -3.57
N TRP A 96 -5.11 4.66 -2.72
CA TRP A 96 -5.44 5.82 -1.90
C TRP A 96 -4.31 6.83 -1.88
N VAL A 97 -4.65 8.07 -2.23
CA VAL A 97 -3.78 9.25 -2.06
C VAL A 97 -4.40 10.13 -0.99
N TYR A 98 -3.64 10.43 0.05
CA TYR A 98 -4.16 11.22 1.18
C TYR A 98 -3.14 12.22 1.73
N LEU A 99 -3.68 13.22 2.38
CA LEU A 99 -2.97 14.29 3.04
C LEU A 99 -3.03 14.12 4.55
N ARG A 100 -1.97 14.57 5.23
CA ARG A 100 -1.86 14.63 6.69
C ARG A 100 -1.79 16.08 7.14
N GLN A 101 -2.91 16.66 7.60
CA GLN A 101 -2.95 18.07 8.00
C GLN A 101 -1.88 18.43 9.03
N HIS A 102 -1.67 17.56 10.03
CA HIS A 102 -0.66 17.74 11.08
C HIS A 102 0.79 17.60 10.61
N LYS A 103 1.00 17.24 9.36
CA LYS A 103 2.30 17.09 8.72
C LYS A 103 2.54 18.14 7.63
N SER A 104 1.68 19.17 7.52
CA SER A 104 1.84 20.22 6.51
C SER A 104 3.28 20.75 6.48
N GLY A 105 3.89 20.82 5.30
CA GLY A 105 5.29 21.20 5.08
C GLY A 105 6.33 20.11 5.34
N LEU A 106 5.97 18.99 5.95
CA LEU A 106 6.91 17.89 6.23
C LEU A 106 7.02 16.89 5.05
N PRO A 107 8.11 16.11 4.94
CA PRO A 107 8.34 15.19 3.82
C PRO A 107 7.27 14.12 3.61
N ASP A 108 6.46 13.85 4.62
CA ASP A 108 5.34 12.90 4.61
C ASP A 108 3.97 13.58 4.79
N ALA A 109 3.86 14.86 4.41
CA ALA A 109 2.59 15.60 4.44
C ALA A 109 1.51 14.97 3.55
N LEU A 110 1.92 14.38 2.44
CA LEU A 110 1.05 13.58 1.58
C LEU A 110 1.63 12.19 1.38
N GLN A 111 0.74 11.23 1.12
CA GLN A 111 1.10 9.84 0.89
C GLN A 111 0.18 9.18 -0.13
N TYR A 112 0.77 8.38 -0.99
CA TYR A 112 0.11 7.33 -1.75
C TYR A 112 0.33 5.98 -1.06
N THR A 113 -0.73 5.17 -0.96
CA THR A 113 -0.66 3.79 -0.49
C THR A 113 -1.70 2.93 -1.21
N PRO A 114 -1.36 1.70 -1.63
CA PRO A 114 -2.38 0.75 -2.03
C PRO A 114 -3.13 0.25 -0.79
N VAL A 115 -4.41 -0.02 -0.95
CA VAL A 115 -5.21 -0.84 -0.04
C VAL A 115 -5.15 -2.26 -0.56
N LEU A 116 -4.68 -3.20 0.24
CA LEU A 116 -4.52 -4.60 -0.12
C LEU A 116 -5.15 -5.49 0.94
N ASN A 117 -6.19 -6.23 0.57
CA ASN A 117 -6.97 -7.04 1.49
C ASN A 117 -7.34 -6.27 2.76
N THR A 118 -7.94 -5.09 2.59
CA THR A 118 -8.33 -4.11 3.61
C THR A 118 -7.18 -3.41 4.35
N GLY A 119 -5.93 -3.86 4.19
CA GLY A 119 -4.75 -3.29 4.84
C GLY A 119 -4.23 -2.04 4.14
N LEU A 120 -3.91 -1.00 4.93
CA LEU A 120 -3.15 0.16 4.47
C LEU A 120 -1.66 -0.15 4.56
N ASN A 121 -0.90 0.10 3.50
CA ASN A 121 0.48 -0.35 3.38
C ASN A 121 1.48 0.82 3.38
N TRP A 122 1.21 1.87 4.15
CA TRP A 122 1.97 3.11 4.15
C TRP A 122 3.39 2.97 4.75
N GLN A 123 3.63 1.98 5.61
CA GLN A 123 4.97 1.70 6.15
C GLN A 123 5.86 0.96 5.14
N ILE A 124 5.26 0.19 4.22
CA ILE A 124 5.99 -0.52 3.18
C ILE A 124 6.26 0.39 1.99
N TYR A 125 5.24 1.14 1.55
CA TYR A 125 5.33 2.05 0.42
C TYR A 125 5.56 3.47 0.92
N ASN A 126 6.82 3.86 1.05
CA ASN A 126 7.25 5.15 1.59
C ASN A 126 8.44 5.72 0.80
N GLY A 127 8.67 7.03 0.89
CA GLY A 127 9.73 7.73 0.19
C GLY A 127 9.36 8.15 -1.24
N THR A 128 10.34 8.20 -2.14
CA THR A 128 10.17 8.69 -3.52
C THR A 128 9.06 7.95 -4.25
N GLY A 129 8.11 8.69 -4.81
CA GLY A 129 6.94 8.16 -5.51
C GLY A 129 5.78 7.73 -4.60
N PHE A 130 5.97 7.77 -3.27
CA PHE A 130 4.94 7.39 -2.29
C PHE A 130 4.62 8.51 -1.30
N THR A 131 5.60 9.33 -0.91
CA THR A 131 5.39 10.47 -0.01
C THR A 131 5.92 11.75 -0.62
N GLY A 132 5.43 12.90 -0.13
CA GLY A 132 5.89 14.20 -0.56
C GLY A 132 5.59 15.30 0.46
N ALA A 133 6.40 16.37 0.40
CA ALA A 133 6.18 17.57 1.16
C ALA A 133 5.23 18.51 0.43
N VAL A 134 4.25 19.06 1.15
CA VAL A 134 3.35 20.08 0.64
C VAL A 134 2.78 20.88 1.80
N ASP A 135 2.58 22.18 1.59
CA ASP A 135 1.84 23.03 2.52
C ASP A 135 0.34 22.82 2.30
N ILE A 136 -0.35 22.37 3.34
CA ILE A 136 -1.78 22.07 3.30
C ILE A 136 -2.52 23.25 3.96
N PRO A 137 -3.34 24.02 3.21
CA PRO A 137 -4.14 25.11 3.77
C PRO A 137 -5.07 24.60 4.87
N LYS A 138 -5.23 25.40 5.92
CA LYS A 138 -6.17 25.16 7.00
C LYS A 138 -7.23 26.26 7.02
N ASP A 139 -8.48 25.90 7.33
CA ASP A 139 -9.62 26.82 7.35
C ASP A 139 -9.79 27.63 6.04
N ALA A 140 -9.38 27.03 4.92
CA ALA A 140 -9.46 27.62 3.59
C ALA A 140 -9.67 26.54 2.53
N TRP A 141 -10.33 26.91 1.44
CA TRP A 141 -10.49 26.04 0.27
C TRP A 141 -9.19 25.92 -0.51
N PHE A 142 -8.85 24.70 -0.92
CA PHE A 142 -7.80 24.41 -1.88
C PHE A 142 -8.26 23.32 -2.84
N HIS A 143 -7.68 23.32 -4.03
CA HIS A 143 -8.01 22.39 -5.09
C HIS A 143 -7.05 21.23 -5.11
N LEU A 144 -7.58 20.00 -5.19
CA LEU A 144 -6.84 18.77 -5.48
C LEU A 144 -7.23 18.26 -6.85
N ARG A 145 -6.23 17.88 -7.63
CA ARG A 145 -6.39 17.14 -8.88
C ARG A 145 -5.57 15.87 -8.84
N LEU A 146 -6.18 14.75 -9.17
CA LEU A 146 -5.52 13.48 -9.39
C LEU A 146 -5.66 13.07 -10.86
N GLU A 147 -4.56 12.99 -11.58
CA GLU A 147 -4.49 12.44 -12.93
C GLU A 147 -4.03 10.98 -12.87
N VAL A 148 -4.78 10.07 -13.49
CA VAL A 148 -4.50 8.63 -13.52
C VAL A 148 -4.37 8.17 -14.95
N VAL A 149 -3.22 7.58 -15.31
CA VAL A 149 -2.90 7.14 -16.66
C VAL A 149 -2.16 5.79 -16.59
N GLY A 150 -2.79 4.71 -17.03
CA GLY A 150 -2.21 3.37 -16.95
C GLY A 150 -1.80 3.03 -15.52
N ALA A 151 -0.57 2.60 -15.31
CA ALA A 151 -0.02 2.27 -13.98
C ALA A 151 0.59 3.47 -13.24
N GLN A 152 0.23 4.69 -13.62
CA GLN A 152 0.82 5.93 -13.08
C GLN A 152 -0.26 6.90 -12.63
N ALA A 153 0.10 7.78 -11.68
CA ALA A 153 -0.76 8.89 -11.31
C ALA A 153 0.07 10.12 -10.89
N LYS A 154 -0.56 11.30 -10.94
CA LYS A 154 0.02 12.57 -10.50
C LYS A 154 -0.99 13.30 -9.63
N LEU A 155 -0.55 13.74 -8.45
CA LEU A 155 -1.34 14.58 -7.58
C LEU A 155 -0.89 16.03 -7.69
N TYR A 156 -1.85 16.94 -7.77
CA TYR A 156 -1.64 18.38 -7.75
C TYR A 156 -2.39 18.99 -6.59
N LEU A 157 -1.84 20.02 -5.98
CA LEU A 157 -2.48 20.80 -4.92
C LEU A 157 -2.26 22.30 -5.18
N GLY A 158 -3.34 23.03 -5.37
CA GLY A 158 -3.33 24.47 -5.60
C GLY A 158 -2.77 24.87 -6.97
N ASP A 159 -1.50 24.60 -7.25
CA ASP A 159 -0.89 24.83 -8.56
C ASP A 159 -1.10 23.62 -9.49
N MET A 160 -1.94 23.76 -10.49
CA MET A 160 -2.28 22.71 -11.45
C MET A 160 -1.23 22.52 -12.56
N ALA A 161 -0.16 23.31 -12.58
CA ALA A 161 0.92 23.16 -13.55
C ALA A 161 2.03 22.22 -13.07
N LYS A 162 2.18 22.06 -11.73
CA LYS A 162 3.26 21.26 -11.13
C LYS A 162 2.71 20.23 -10.16
N PRO A 163 2.88 18.92 -10.42
CA PRO A 163 2.45 17.89 -9.48
C PRO A 163 3.26 17.95 -8.19
N VAL A 164 2.59 17.74 -7.05
CA VAL A 164 3.20 17.62 -5.72
C VAL A 164 3.62 16.19 -5.40
N LEU A 165 3.06 15.20 -6.14
CA LEU A 165 3.50 13.81 -6.09
C LEU A 165 3.36 13.18 -7.47
N VAL A 166 4.38 12.42 -7.89
CA VAL A 166 4.37 11.61 -9.11
C VAL A 166 4.52 10.14 -8.69
N MET A 167 3.49 9.35 -8.98
CA MET A 167 3.43 7.91 -8.71
C MET A 167 3.65 7.17 -10.04
N SER A 168 4.84 6.62 -10.25
CA SER A 168 5.22 5.95 -11.50
C SER A 168 4.89 4.45 -11.53
N ASP A 169 4.43 3.90 -10.41
CA ASP A 169 4.19 2.46 -10.25
C ASP A 169 3.07 2.21 -9.23
N LEU A 170 1.82 2.37 -9.65
CA LEU A 170 0.64 2.07 -8.83
C LEU A 170 0.63 0.60 -8.41
N LYS A 171 0.36 0.35 -7.14
CA LYS A 171 0.69 -0.91 -6.48
C LYS A 171 -0.48 -1.89 -6.28
N SER A 172 -1.75 -1.45 -6.29
CA SER A 172 -2.86 -2.39 -6.08
C SER A 172 -2.96 -3.46 -7.17
N GLY A 173 -2.59 -3.10 -8.40
CA GLY A 173 -2.78 -3.93 -9.59
C GLY A 173 -4.18 -3.84 -10.18
N ILE A 174 -5.11 -3.14 -9.55
CA ILE A 174 -6.46 -2.89 -10.07
C ILE A 174 -6.37 -1.87 -11.21
N GLN A 175 -6.85 -2.25 -12.38
CA GLN A 175 -6.76 -1.39 -13.56
C GLN A 175 -7.98 -0.48 -13.72
N LYS A 176 -9.15 -0.91 -13.25
CA LYS A 176 -10.41 -0.18 -13.29
C LYS A 176 -11.18 -0.44 -12.00
N GLY A 177 -11.85 0.56 -11.46
CA GLY A 177 -12.66 0.42 -10.26
C GLY A 177 -13.33 1.75 -9.86
N GLN A 178 -14.04 1.72 -8.74
CA GLN A 178 -14.80 2.85 -8.23
C GLN A 178 -13.88 3.99 -7.77
N VAL A 179 -14.49 5.18 -7.63
CA VAL A 179 -13.85 6.40 -7.11
C VAL A 179 -14.53 6.79 -5.81
N GLY A 180 -13.75 7.22 -4.84
CA GLY A 180 -14.25 7.64 -3.54
C GLY A 180 -13.42 8.75 -2.90
N LEU A 181 -13.98 9.29 -1.82
CA LEU A 181 -13.35 10.24 -0.92
C LEU A 181 -13.32 9.63 0.47
N ALA A 182 -12.26 9.85 1.22
CA ALA A 182 -12.12 9.33 2.57
C ALA A 182 -11.51 10.34 3.53
N ALA A 183 -11.94 10.30 4.79
CA ALA A 183 -11.28 10.96 5.90
C ALA A 183 -11.27 10.02 7.10
N LEU A 184 -10.07 9.53 7.50
CA LEU A 184 -9.95 8.60 8.64
C LEU A 184 -10.20 9.28 9.97
N THR A 185 -9.80 10.54 10.11
CA THR A 185 -10.02 11.36 11.30
C THR A 185 -9.86 12.84 10.96
N GLY A 186 -10.60 13.67 11.67
CA GLY A 186 -10.63 15.11 11.48
C GLY A 186 -11.63 15.52 10.39
N ALA A 187 -12.63 16.32 10.77
CA ALA A 187 -13.65 16.77 9.84
C ALA A 187 -13.04 17.41 8.59
N THR A 188 -13.36 16.88 7.44
CA THR A 188 -12.91 17.35 6.15
C THR A 188 -14.12 17.54 5.23
N TYR A 189 -14.14 18.63 4.50
CA TYR A 189 -15.22 19.07 3.65
C TYR A 189 -14.81 19.03 2.20
N PHE A 190 -15.56 18.30 1.39
CA PHE A 190 -15.33 18.14 -0.05
C PHE A 190 -16.44 18.80 -0.84
N SER A 191 -16.08 19.51 -1.91
CA SER A 191 -17.01 20.20 -2.80
C SER A 191 -16.50 20.15 -4.23
N ASN A 192 -17.34 20.49 -5.21
CA ASN A 192 -16.97 20.59 -6.63
C ASN A 192 -16.25 19.33 -7.14
N VAL A 193 -16.82 18.16 -6.85
CA VAL A 193 -16.26 16.90 -7.36
C VAL A 193 -16.58 16.78 -8.85
N GLU A 194 -15.55 16.72 -9.66
CA GLU A 194 -15.64 16.50 -11.10
C GLU A 194 -14.70 15.37 -11.51
N ILE A 195 -15.20 14.43 -12.29
CA ILE A 195 -14.41 13.31 -12.79
C ILE A 195 -14.52 13.30 -14.31
N ARG A 196 -13.38 13.25 -14.98
CA ARG A 196 -13.31 13.15 -16.44
C ARG A 196 -12.57 11.88 -16.82
N THR A 197 -13.23 10.95 -17.49
CA THR A 197 -12.57 9.78 -18.05
C THR A 197 -11.74 10.17 -19.25
N THR A 198 -10.66 9.45 -19.50
CA THR A 198 -9.81 9.60 -20.69
C THR A 198 -9.69 8.26 -21.40
N PRO A 199 -9.29 8.24 -22.69
CA PRO A 199 -9.01 6.98 -23.37
C PRO A 199 -7.98 6.14 -22.60
N ASP A 200 -8.19 4.84 -22.57
CA ASP A 200 -7.35 3.90 -21.86
C ASP A 200 -5.90 3.92 -22.36
N ALA A 201 -4.97 4.17 -21.46
CA ALA A 201 -3.54 4.09 -21.75
C ALA A 201 -3.00 2.66 -21.49
N PRO A 202 -1.89 2.30 -22.13
CA PRO A 202 -1.20 1.03 -21.82
C PRO A 202 -0.81 0.94 -20.35
N TRP A 203 -0.98 -0.24 -19.76
CA TRP A 203 -0.56 -0.52 -18.38
C TRP A 203 0.97 -0.69 -18.32
N GLN A 204 1.67 0.43 -18.19
CA GLN A 204 3.13 0.47 -18.12
C GLN A 204 3.58 0.85 -16.72
N ARG A 205 4.19 -0.09 -16.01
CA ARG A 205 4.80 0.13 -14.70
C ARG A 205 6.26 0.55 -14.85
N GLN A 206 6.72 1.43 -13.96
CA GLN A 206 8.11 1.84 -13.87
C GLN A 206 8.63 1.59 -12.45
N PRO A 207 8.75 0.31 -12.04
CA PRO A 207 9.22 -0.03 -10.71
C PRO A 207 10.70 0.34 -10.55
N PRO A 208 11.15 0.67 -9.33
CA PRO A 208 12.56 0.83 -9.04
C PRO A 208 13.30 -0.51 -9.26
N PRO A 209 14.64 -0.48 -9.47
CA PRO A 209 15.42 -1.70 -9.64
C PRO A 209 15.44 -2.54 -8.37
N MET A 210 15.58 -3.86 -8.54
CA MET A 210 15.78 -4.79 -7.43
C MET A 210 17.23 -4.69 -6.94
N PRO A 211 17.50 -4.36 -5.65
CA PRO A 211 18.86 -4.31 -5.12
C PRO A 211 19.56 -5.67 -5.18
N ALA A 212 20.86 -5.65 -5.43
CA ALA A 212 21.67 -6.88 -5.42
C ALA A 212 21.61 -7.58 -4.06
N GLY A 213 21.55 -8.91 -4.07
CA GLY A 213 21.46 -9.72 -2.85
C GLY A 213 20.06 -9.83 -2.25
N THR A 214 19.05 -9.21 -2.85
CA THR A 214 17.65 -9.36 -2.39
C THR A 214 17.22 -10.81 -2.46
N LEU A 215 16.65 -11.33 -1.36
CA LEU A 215 16.03 -12.65 -1.33
C LEU A 215 14.62 -12.56 -1.93
N ILE A 216 14.46 -13.06 -3.16
CA ILE A 216 13.26 -12.83 -3.97
C ILE A 216 12.19 -13.87 -3.73
N ARG A 217 12.55 -15.16 -3.59
CA ARG A 217 11.58 -16.27 -3.56
C ARG A 217 11.32 -16.74 -2.15
N TRP A 218 10.03 -16.81 -1.80
CA TRP A 218 9.57 -17.18 -0.47
C TRP A 218 8.35 -18.09 -0.52
N GLY A 219 8.22 -18.96 0.46
CA GLY A 219 6.99 -19.66 0.75
C GLY A 219 6.31 -19.01 1.94
N LEU A 220 5.05 -18.57 1.81
CA LEU A 220 4.24 -18.04 2.91
C LEU A 220 3.31 -19.10 3.49
N SER A 221 3.25 -19.21 4.81
CA SER A 221 2.26 -20.02 5.52
C SER A 221 0.86 -19.40 5.46
N PRO A 222 -0.21 -20.12 5.84
CA PRO A 222 -1.43 -19.50 6.29
C PRO A 222 -1.17 -18.49 7.43
N SER A 223 -2.14 -17.60 7.67
CA SER A 223 -2.14 -16.71 8.84
C SER A 223 -2.58 -17.48 10.09
N TYR A 224 -1.88 -17.27 11.20
CA TYR A 224 -2.18 -17.87 12.51
C TYR A 224 -2.40 -16.77 13.56
N ASP A 225 -3.09 -17.08 14.63
CA ASP A 225 -3.15 -16.20 15.80
C ASP A 225 -1.78 -16.14 16.50
N ALA A 226 -1.25 -14.93 16.71
CA ALA A 226 0.08 -14.75 17.27
C ALA A 226 0.15 -15.16 18.76
N LEU A 227 -0.97 -15.10 19.50
CA LEU A 227 -1.03 -15.56 20.89
C LEU A 227 -0.93 -17.09 21.02
N GLU A 228 -1.41 -17.83 20.00
CA GLU A 228 -1.33 -19.28 19.97
C GLU A 228 0.05 -19.80 19.55
N ARG A 229 0.89 -18.91 19.03
CA ARG A 229 2.24 -19.23 18.55
C ARG A 229 3.31 -18.68 19.50
N LYS A 230 4.25 -19.52 19.85
CA LYS A 230 5.46 -19.09 20.57
C LYS A 230 6.44 -18.53 19.55
N LEU A 231 6.40 -17.22 19.31
CA LEU A 231 7.16 -16.56 18.24
C LEU A 231 8.69 -16.70 18.38
N GLU A 232 9.17 -17.00 19.58
CA GLU A 232 10.58 -17.31 19.88
C GLU A 232 10.95 -18.79 19.67
N ARG A 233 9.96 -19.66 19.45
CA ARG A 233 10.19 -21.09 19.22
C ARG A 233 10.25 -21.39 17.72
N PRO A 234 11.32 -22.03 17.22
CA PRO A 234 11.35 -22.47 15.83
C PRO A 234 10.26 -23.52 15.56
N LEU A 235 9.81 -23.57 14.32
CA LEU A 235 8.94 -24.63 13.85
C LEU A 235 9.72 -25.95 13.82
N SER A 236 9.12 -27.03 14.29
CA SER A 236 9.66 -28.38 14.13
C SER A 236 9.58 -28.85 12.67
N THR A 237 10.38 -29.83 12.28
CA THR A 237 10.33 -30.44 10.94
C THR A 237 8.93 -30.95 10.59
N ALA A 238 8.19 -31.51 11.56
CA ALA A 238 6.82 -31.97 11.35
C ALA A 238 5.86 -30.80 11.07
N GLU A 239 5.98 -29.70 11.82
CA GLU A 239 5.19 -28.48 11.57
C GLU A 239 5.49 -27.90 10.21
N ILE A 240 6.78 -27.76 9.84
CA ILE A 240 7.20 -27.28 8.51
C ILE A 240 6.62 -28.16 7.40
N GLY A 241 6.65 -29.48 7.57
CA GLY A 241 6.12 -30.45 6.61
C GLY A 241 4.60 -30.42 6.48
N SER A 242 3.87 -30.00 7.54
CA SER A 242 2.41 -29.91 7.54
C SER A 242 1.87 -28.59 6.99
N ILE A 243 2.71 -27.53 6.91
CA ILE A 243 2.31 -26.23 6.40
C ILE A 243 2.13 -26.29 4.88
N ARG A 244 0.97 -25.84 4.40
CA ARG A 244 0.76 -25.57 2.98
C ARG A 244 1.39 -24.22 2.63
N TRP A 245 2.60 -24.28 2.12
CA TRP A 245 3.33 -23.08 1.68
C TRP A 245 2.78 -22.55 0.36
N GLN A 246 2.58 -21.24 0.29
CA GLN A 246 2.25 -20.52 -0.94
C GLN A 246 3.51 -19.83 -1.45
N ASP A 247 3.96 -20.21 -2.64
CA ASP A 247 5.10 -19.57 -3.28
C ASP A 247 4.75 -18.12 -3.68
N VAL A 248 5.63 -17.20 -3.31
CA VAL A 248 5.52 -15.77 -3.61
C VAL A 248 6.88 -15.20 -3.99
N GLU A 249 6.85 -14.08 -4.72
CA GLU A 249 8.06 -13.34 -5.06
C GLU A 249 8.01 -11.94 -4.46
N ALA A 250 9.19 -11.45 -4.03
CA ALA A 250 9.36 -10.07 -3.61
C ALA A 250 9.15 -9.13 -4.80
N GLU A 251 8.39 -8.08 -4.59
CA GLU A 251 8.21 -7.02 -5.59
C GLU A 251 9.28 -5.93 -5.45
N PRO A 252 9.64 -5.22 -6.53
CA PRO A 252 10.58 -4.11 -6.46
C PRO A 252 10.17 -3.02 -5.45
N PRO A 253 11.12 -2.53 -4.63
CA PRO A 253 12.55 -2.85 -4.60
C PRO A 253 12.96 -4.01 -3.67
N GLY A 254 12.15 -5.03 -3.48
CA GLY A 254 12.50 -6.22 -2.69
C GLY A 254 11.51 -6.56 -1.58
N PHE A 255 10.35 -5.93 -1.56
CA PHE A 255 9.34 -6.18 -0.52
C PHE A 255 8.53 -7.46 -0.78
N VAL A 256 8.40 -8.29 0.23
CA VAL A 256 7.34 -9.30 0.31
C VAL A 256 6.18 -8.69 1.07
N VAL A 257 5.15 -8.29 0.34
CA VAL A 257 3.95 -7.63 0.91
C VAL A 257 2.94 -8.70 1.25
N ILE A 258 2.88 -9.06 2.53
CA ILE A 258 2.02 -10.15 3.03
C ILE A 258 0.53 -9.80 2.84
N ASN A 259 0.16 -8.51 2.93
CA ASN A 259 -1.22 -8.06 2.69
C ASN A 259 -1.75 -8.40 1.29
N ARG A 260 -0.90 -8.67 0.28
CA ARG A 260 -1.37 -9.19 -1.02
C ARG A 260 -1.99 -10.58 -0.93
N TYR A 261 -1.60 -11.35 0.08
CA TYR A 261 -1.90 -12.77 0.20
C TYR A 261 -2.71 -13.10 1.46
N ARG A 262 -2.73 -12.19 2.43
CA ARG A 262 -3.39 -12.37 3.72
C ARG A 262 -4.14 -11.11 4.11
N GLU A 263 -5.32 -11.30 4.63
CA GLU A 263 -6.14 -10.22 5.16
C GLU A 263 -5.47 -9.60 6.38
N SER A 264 -5.51 -8.27 6.45
CA SER A 264 -5.02 -7.53 7.62
C SER A 264 -6.00 -7.68 8.78
N PRO A 265 -5.52 -8.11 9.96
CA PRO A 265 -6.38 -8.24 11.14
C PRO A 265 -6.87 -6.88 11.68
N HIS A 266 -6.17 -5.80 11.36
CA HIS A 266 -6.45 -4.44 11.82
C HIS A 266 -6.52 -3.47 10.64
N PRO A 267 -7.52 -3.60 9.75
CA PRO A 267 -7.62 -2.80 8.54
C PRO A 267 -7.70 -1.29 8.83
N ARG A 268 -8.20 -0.92 10.01
CA ARG A 268 -8.30 0.47 10.48
C ARG A 268 -7.66 0.58 11.85
N VAL A 269 -6.38 0.92 11.87
CA VAL A 269 -5.60 1.06 13.10
C VAL A 269 -6.25 2.05 14.04
N SER A 270 -6.62 1.59 15.23
CA SER A 270 -6.90 2.46 16.35
C SER A 270 -5.57 2.97 16.91
N PHE A 271 -5.19 4.21 16.58
CA PHE A 271 -4.02 4.88 17.16
C PHE A 271 -4.12 5.09 18.69
N ALA A 272 -5.24 4.70 19.30
CA ALA A 272 -5.48 4.84 20.73
C ALA A 272 -4.81 3.75 21.58
N ASN A 273 -4.38 2.64 21.00
CA ASN A 273 -3.82 1.53 21.74
C ASN A 273 -2.29 1.57 21.69
N ASP A 274 -1.67 1.69 22.86
CA ASP A 274 -0.22 1.73 23.06
C ASP A 274 0.42 0.32 22.94
N PHE A 275 0.07 -0.41 21.87
CA PHE A 275 0.64 -1.73 21.57
C PHE A 275 2.13 -1.64 21.20
N SER A 276 2.57 -0.46 20.80
CA SER A 276 3.92 -0.23 20.29
C SER A 276 5.02 -0.54 21.31
N LYS A 277 4.72 -0.48 22.60
CA LYS A 277 5.72 -0.62 23.68
C LYS A 277 5.93 -2.02 24.19
N ARG A 278 5.17 -3.03 23.74
CA ARG A 278 5.25 -4.40 24.23
C ARG A 278 5.79 -5.33 23.15
N LEU A 279 6.77 -6.16 23.48
CA LEU A 279 7.28 -7.21 22.60
C LEU A 279 6.38 -8.45 22.55
N ASP A 280 5.47 -8.59 23.52
CA ASP A 280 4.57 -9.74 23.55
C ASP A 280 3.45 -9.59 22.51
N PRO A 281 3.00 -10.71 21.92
CA PRO A 281 1.84 -10.73 21.05
C PRO A 281 0.62 -10.13 21.73
N GLN A 282 -0.18 -9.37 20.99
CA GLN A 282 -1.40 -8.74 21.48
C GLN A 282 -2.62 -9.47 20.90
N PRO A 283 -3.80 -9.40 21.58
CA PRO A 283 -5.03 -9.94 21.03
C PRO A 283 -5.33 -9.41 19.64
N GLY A 284 -5.64 -10.30 18.72
CA GLY A 284 -5.93 -9.97 17.33
C GLY A 284 -4.70 -9.93 16.41
N MET A 285 -3.48 -9.89 16.94
CA MET A 285 -2.28 -10.01 16.11
C MET A 285 -2.26 -11.35 15.39
N LYS A 286 -1.89 -11.29 14.12
CA LYS A 286 -1.64 -12.48 13.30
C LYS A 286 -0.15 -12.61 13.01
N VAL A 287 0.27 -13.85 12.75
CA VAL A 287 1.61 -14.20 12.31
C VAL A 287 1.57 -15.02 11.04
N VAL A 288 2.46 -14.72 10.12
CA VAL A 288 2.77 -15.54 8.94
C VAL A 288 4.22 -15.96 9.04
N TYR A 289 4.48 -17.24 8.77
CA TYR A 289 5.83 -17.72 8.56
C TYR A 289 6.20 -17.55 7.10
N ALA A 290 7.36 -16.95 6.84
CA ALA A 290 7.95 -16.83 5.50
C ALA A 290 9.21 -17.68 5.44
N ARG A 291 9.31 -18.59 4.48
CA ARG A 291 10.42 -19.53 4.33
C ARG A 291 11.16 -19.32 3.03
N THR A 292 12.49 -19.34 3.09
CA THR A 292 13.35 -19.42 1.90
C THR A 292 14.55 -20.32 2.15
N ARG A 293 15.26 -20.70 1.10
CA ARG A 293 16.50 -21.47 1.17
C ARG A 293 17.67 -20.65 0.65
N ILE A 294 18.80 -20.79 1.34
CA ILE A 294 20.06 -20.15 0.99
C ILE A 294 21.11 -21.24 0.80
N ASP A 295 21.56 -21.42 -0.43
CA ASP A 295 22.64 -22.37 -0.71
C ASP A 295 24.00 -21.70 -0.50
N SER A 296 24.91 -22.42 0.17
CA SER A 296 26.26 -21.97 0.44
C SER A 296 27.29 -23.01 -0.01
N ASP A 297 28.36 -22.56 -0.67
CA ASP A 297 29.42 -23.40 -1.18
C ASP A 297 30.35 -23.90 -0.07
N ARG A 298 30.36 -23.23 1.08
CA ARG A 298 31.15 -23.51 2.27
C ARG A 298 30.50 -23.05 3.54
N ASP A 299 31.04 -23.43 4.70
CA ASP A 299 30.69 -22.79 5.98
C ASP A 299 31.19 -21.35 5.95
N GLN A 300 30.27 -20.40 6.15
CA GLN A 300 30.60 -18.97 6.13
C GLN A 300 29.54 -18.16 6.88
N VAL A 301 29.91 -16.94 7.25
CA VAL A 301 28.93 -15.98 7.81
C VAL A 301 28.56 -14.98 6.71
N LYS A 302 27.25 -14.78 6.52
CA LYS A 302 26.71 -13.71 5.67
C LYS A 302 25.94 -12.73 6.55
N LYS A 303 25.83 -11.50 6.12
CA LYS A 303 25.02 -10.48 6.77
C LYS A 303 23.69 -10.36 6.06
N LEU A 304 22.61 -10.57 6.80
CA LEU A 304 21.23 -10.32 6.35
C LEU A 304 20.80 -8.95 6.83
N TYR A 305 20.63 -8.02 5.92
CA TYR A 305 19.89 -6.80 6.17
C TYR A 305 18.39 -7.11 6.12
N ILE A 306 17.63 -6.61 7.08
CA ILE A 306 16.21 -6.93 7.21
C ILE A 306 15.39 -5.71 7.66
N GLY A 307 14.31 -5.42 6.93
CA GLY A 307 13.24 -4.53 7.34
C GLY A 307 11.94 -5.31 7.41
N TYR A 308 11.08 -4.95 8.34
CA TYR A 308 9.82 -5.67 8.58
C TYR A 308 8.81 -4.75 9.27
N SER A 309 7.56 -5.09 9.15
CA SER A 309 6.43 -4.46 9.86
C SER A 309 5.49 -5.57 10.36
N ASP A 310 5.20 -5.65 11.70
CA ASP A 310 5.78 -4.82 12.78
C ASP A 310 6.79 -5.61 13.62
N ASP A 311 6.59 -6.91 13.79
CA ASP A 311 7.46 -7.82 14.55
C ASP A 311 8.07 -8.89 13.67
N VAL A 312 9.29 -9.31 14.00
CA VAL A 312 9.93 -10.44 13.36
C VAL A 312 10.66 -11.33 14.36
N SER A 313 10.62 -12.65 14.13
CA SER A 313 11.60 -13.61 14.64
C SER A 313 12.30 -14.25 13.46
N VAL A 314 13.62 -14.35 13.51
CA VAL A 314 14.49 -14.90 12.45
C VAL A 314 15.07 -16.22 12.91
N PHE A 315 14.82 -17.28 12.16
CA PHE A 315 15.32 -18.63 12.44
C PHE A 315 16.18 -19.11 11.28
N LEU A 316 17.35 -19.64 11.57
CA LEU A 316 18.23 -20.31 10.60
C LEU A 316 18.45 -21.75 11.03
N ASN A 317 18.13 -22.72 10.16
CA ASN A 317 18.31 -24.14 10.40
C ASN A 317 17.73 -24.60 11.76
N GLY A 318 16.53 -24.08 12.10
CA GLY A 318 15.84 -24.40 13.35
C GLY A 318 16.35 -23.68 14.60
N SER A 319 17.30 -22.74 14.48
CA SER A 319 17.79 -21.95 15.61
C SER A 319 17.36 -20.50 15.49
N ILE A 320 16.86 -19.90 16.59
CA ILE A 320 16.53 -18.48 16.62
C ILE A 320 17.80 -17.65 16.65
N LEU A 321 17.89 -16.66 15.77
CA LEU A 321 19.04 -15.74 15.69
C LEU A 321 18.67 -14.32 16.12
N TYR A 322 17.42 -13.91 15.93
CA TYR A 322 17.02 -12.54 16.18
C TYR A 322 15.52 -12.47 16.47
N ARG A 323 15.12 -11.52 17.30
CA ARG A 323 13.76 -11.07 17.49
C ARG A 323 13.73 -9.56 17.62
N GLY A 324 12.84 -8.89 16.89
CA GLY A 324 12.76 -7.44 16.91
C GLY A 324 11.36 -6.92 16.64
N ARG A 325 11.18 -5.65 16.99
CA ARG A 325 9.98 -4.87 16.72
C ARG A 325 10.34 -3.57 16.01
N SER A 326 9.60 -3.29 14.94
CA SER A 326 9.70 -2.10 14.11
C SER A 326 8.35 -1.37 14.02
N ALA A 327 7.50 -1.50 15.03
CA ALA A 327 6.21 -0.81 15.08
C ALA A 327 6.38 0.70 15.28
N GLN A 328 5.39 1.47 14.83
CA GLN A 328 5.38 2.93 15.01
C GLN A 328 5.54 3.30 16.50
N ASN A 329 6.40 4.31 16.78
CA ASN A 329 6.75 4.83 18.11
C ASN A 329 7.44 3.81 19.04
N PHE A 330 7.84 2.63 18.56
CA PHE A 330 8.47 1.64 19.41
C PHE A 330 9.93 1.98 19.74
N ARG A 331 10.73 2.31 18.72
CA ARG A 331 12.18 2.58 18.89
C ARG A 331 12.44 3.96 19.51
N ASP A 332 11.66 4.93 19.11
CA ASP A 332 11.62 6.30 19.63
C ASP A 332 10.27 6.95 19.32
N PRO A 333 9.91 8.09 19.95
CA PRO A 333 8.61 8.76 19.73
C PRO A 333 8.36 9.24 18.29
N GLY A 334 9.41 9.42 17.49
CA GLY A 334 9.33 9.86 16.09
C GLY A 334 9.42 8.73 15.08
N PHE A 335 9.70 7.51 15.54
CA PHE A 335 9.89 6.36 14.68
C PHE A 335 8.57 5.93 14.01
N LEU A 336 8.54 5.95 12.69
CA LEU A 336 7.32 5.67 11.92
C LEU A 336 7.13 4.17 11.61
N GLY A 337 8.13 3.33 11.84
CA GLY A 337 8.09 1.92 11.48
C GLY A 337 8.21 1.65 9.98
N ILE A 338 8.78 2.60 9.22
CA ILE A 338 8.96 2.43 7.77
C ILE A 338 9.85 1.22 7.49
N VAL A 339 9.37 0.35 6.61
CA VAL A 339 10.10 -0.88 6.24
C VAL A 339 11.26 -0.52 5.31
N ASN A 340 12.47 -0.72 5.82
CA ASN A 340 13.71 -0.52 5.06
C ASN A 340 14.67 -1.66 5.37
N ALA A 341 15.34 -2.21 4.36
CA ALA A 341 16.30 -3.29 4.53
C ALA A 341 17.41 -2.97 5.55
N GLU A 342 17.76 -1.70 5.71
CA GLU A 342 18.83 -1.26 6.60
C GLU A 342 18.38 -0.98 8.04
N ASN A 343 17.10 -1.26 8.38
CA ASN A 343 16.60 -1.06 9.75
C ASN A 343 17.31 -1.95 10.77
N ASP A 344 17.60 -3.19 10.39
CA ASP A 344 18.27 -4.18 11.24
C ASP A 344 19.23 -5.04 10.41
N ALA A 345 20.15 -5.71 11.11
CA ALA A 345 21.07 -6.65 10.49
C ALA A 345 21.27 -7.88 11.39
N VAL A 346 21.24 -9.07 10.77
CA VAL A 346 21.43 -10.35 11.44
C VAL A 346 22.56 -11.10 10.74
N TYR A 347 23.52 -11.65 11.51
CA TYR A 347 24.58 -12.49 10.96
C TYR A 347 24.11 -13.93 10.87
N LEU A 348 24.17 -14.51 9.66
CA LEU A 348 23.73 -15.86 9.36
C LEU A 348 24.96 -16.80 9.28
N PRO A 349 25.18 -17.69 10.25
CA PRO A 349 26.22 -18.72 10.18
C PRO A 349 25.78 -19.85 9.24
N LEU A 350 25.94 -19.65 7.94
CA LEU A 350 25.57 -20.61 6.92
C LEU A 350 26.50 -21.83 6.95
N LYS A 351 25.91 -23.02 6.80
CA LYS A 351 26.61 -24.26 6.56
C LYS A 351 26.75 -24.53 5.06
N LYS A 352 27.78 -25.26 4.68
CA LYS A 352 27.90 -25.76 3.31
C LYS A 352 26.64 -26.55 2.93
N GLY A 353 26.10 -26.26 1.75
CA GLY A 353 24.84 -26.84 1.27
C GLY A 353 23.65 -25.91 1.50
N SER A 354 22.45 -26.48 1.61
CA SER A 354 21.20 -25.76 1.73
C SER A 354 20.92 -25.37 3.19
N ASN A 355 20.66 -24.09 3.42
CA ASN A 355 20.26 -23.54 4.71
C ASN A 355 18.81 -23.05 4.63
N GLU A 356 18.00 -23.38 5.62
CA GLU A 356 16.63 -22.94 5.72
C GLU A 356 16.53 -21.68 6.58
N LEU A 357 16.06 -20.60 5.98
CA LEU A 357 15.73 -19.34 6.66
C LEU A 357 14.22 -19.24 6.82
N ILE A 358 13.74 -19.07 8.04
CA ILE A 358 12.32 -18.83 8.35
C ILE A 358 12.19 -17.54 9.13
N LEU A 359 11.26 -16.69 8.70
CA LEU A 359 10.82 -15.50 9.42
C LEU A 359 9.43 -15.75 9.97
N ALA A 360 9.17 -15.41 11.23
CA ALA A 360 7.82 -15.25 11.75
C ALA A 360 7.51 -13.77 11.78
N VAL A 361 6.62 -13.29 10.91
CA VAL A 361 6.31 -11.87 10.74
C VAL A 361 4.89 -11.61 11.23
N SER A 362 4.75 -10.65 12.14
CA SER A 362 3.46 -10.25 12.73
C SER A 362 3.18 -8.78 12.49
N GLU A 363 1.91 -8.40 12.41
CA GLU A 363 1.47 -7.03 12.16
C GLU A 363 0.61 -6.49 13.30
N LEU A 364 0.82 -5.21 13.61
CA LEU A 364 -0.05 -4.36 14.43
C LEU A 364 -0.84 -3.35 13.58
N GLY A 365 -0.27 -2.94 12.44
CA GLY A 365 -0.91 -2.01 11.49
C GLY A 365 0.09 -1.21 10.68
N GLY A 366 -0.37 -0.65 9.55
CA GLY A 366 0.46 0.19 8.67
C GLY A 366 1.06 -0.53 7.46
N GLY A 367 0.91 -1.85 7.41
CA GLY A 367 1.34 -2.69 6.29
C GLY A 367 2.14 -3.90 6.72
N TRP A 368 1.67 -5.07 6.35
CA TRP A 368 2.28 -6.35 6.70
C TRP A 368 3.25 -6.82 5.64
N GLY A 369 4.52 -6.81 5.97
CA GLY A 369 5.54 -7.22 5.01
C GLY A 369 6.95 -7.11 5.53
N PHE A 370 7.89 -7.50 4.68
CA PHE A 370 9.31 -7.45 4.99
C PHE A 370 10.15 -7.31 3.72
N VAL A 371 11.43 -6.98 3.91
CA VAL A 371 12.49 -7.00 2.89
C VAL A 371 13.73 -7.65 3.47
N CYS A 372 14.41 -8.48 2.68
CA CYS A 372 15.65 -9.16 3.07
C CYS A 372 16.71 -9.02 1.98
N ARG A 373 17.91 -8.60 2.37
CA ARG A 373 19.07 -8.49 1.48
C ARG A 373 20.29 -9.18 2.10
N LEU A 374 20.80 -10.19 1.43
CA LEU A 374 21.96 -10.96 1.87
C LEU A 374 23.23 -10.40 1.23
N VAL A 375 24.23 -10.12 2.04
CA VAL A 375 25.53 -9.61 1.57
C VAL A 375 26.68 -10.34 2.24
N ASP A 376 27.87 -10.22 1.65
CA ASP A 376 29.11 -10.68 2.29
C ASP A 376 29.42 -9.83 3.53
N VAL A 377 30.07 -10.43 4.51
CA VAL A 377 30.65 -9.68 5.62
C VAL A 377 31.94 -9.04 5.11
N GLU A 378 31.99 -7.72 5.12
CA GLU A 378 33.22 -7.00 4.83
C GLU A 378 34.25 -7.31 5.93
N ASN A 379 35.48 -7.71 5.52
CA ASN A 379 36.62 -8.01 6.41
C ASN A 379 37.21 -6.71 6.98
#